data_bdb43fcac063506da55f573d65ea6d4b
#
_entry.id   bdb43fcac063506da55f573d65ea6d4b
#
_cell.length_a   1.000
_cell.length_b   1.000
_cell.length_c   1.000
_cell.angle_alpha   90.00
_cell.angle_beta   90.00
_cell.angle_gamma   90.00
#
_symmetry.space_group_name_H-M   'P 1'
#
loop_
_entity.id
_entity.type
_entity.pdbx_description
1 polymer ?
#
loop_
_entity_poly.entity_id
_entity_poly.type
_entity_poly.pdbx_seq_one_letter_code
_entity_poly.pdbx_strand_id
1 'polypeptide(L)'
;MKKGLKTFFKVIGFGIALLLLLIIVFVLLNLTLVKNLPSAQEGFADAMFIDNQKPLQLIKGAQNAALTLNQKDPATFSQTHDYWEKTGGKALLIWQKGELIYETYADGVTPTDRSKSFSMHKSILGLVAATMEADGLVDLDDPVSLYIDAYKKGGRDTLSIRDMIQHKSGLERYPFSPPSLDALNLLMSDKVEKTAIKAKRVDAVPVFDYSNINTQVAGAALRKILAEKKSQTYAQYLSSRIWAPAGAGDAYLWSETKTGAPRFYAGLQASARDWLQLGILITQNNGEIVPRSAVETLLTPSSLNTGYGLGVWLGSPEDGTREYGPSTALAVPSAEPFILQDTAFFDGFGGQRVYMSQSAELVIVRIGDVRFDWDDTALPNLAAKALGLK
;
A
#
# COMPACT_ATOMS: atom_id res chain seq x y z
N MET A 1 32.71 33.05 47.18
CA MET A 1 31.36 32.89 46.65
C MET A 1 31.16 33.47 45.24
N LYS A 2 31.48 34.74 44.93
CA LYS A 2 31.19 35.35 43.60
C LYS A 2 31.92 34.71 42.38
N LYS A 3 33.12 34.11 42.53
CA LYS A 3 33.82 33.42 41.44
C LYS A 3 33.20 32.08 41.04
N GLY A 4 32.76 31.28 42.02
CA GLY A 4 32.09 30.00 41.75
C GLY A 4 30.74 30.16 41.08
N LEU A 5 29.97 31.20 41.45
CA LEU A 5 28.70 31.50 40.83
C LEU A 5 28.83 31.91 39.36
N LYS A 6 29.84 32.70 39.02
CA LYS A 6 30.14 33.06 37.59
C LYS A 6 30.56 31.88 36.77
N THR A 7 31.34 30.96 37.30
CA THR A 7 31.70 29.70 36.61
C THR A 7 30.49 28.80 36.39
N PHE A 8 29.64 28.68 37.42
CA PHE A 8 28.39 27.93 37.33
C PHE A 8 27.46 28.44 36.20
N PHE A 9 27.21 29.75 36.16
CA PHE A 9 26.40 30.32 35.08
C PHE A 9 27.03 30.17 33.69
N LYS A 10 28.38 30.21 33.57
CA LYS A 10 29.06 29.95 32.30
C LYS A 10 28.88 28.51 31.84
N VAL A 11 28.96 27.53 32.74
CA VAL A 11 28.76 26.11 32.43
C VAL A 11 27.31 25.85 31.98
N ILE A 12 26.34 26.44 32.70
CA ILE A 12 24.91 26.34 32.31
C ILE A 12 24.68 27.01 30.94
N GLY A 13 25.20 28.22 30.73
CA GLY A 13 25.07 28.92 29.46
C GLY A 13 25.67 28.13 28.29
N PHE A 14 26.85 27.52 28.49
CA PHE A 14 27.46 26.64 27.50
C PHE A 14 26.61 25.38 27.23
N GLY A 15 26.06 24.75 28.28
CA GLY A 15 25.16 23.59 28.16
C GLY A 15 23.89 23.92 27.36
N ILE A 16 23.28 25.08 27.64
CA ILE A 16 22.10 25.55 26.90
C ILE A 16 22.46 25.85 25.42
N ALA A 17 23.57 26.53 25.17
CA ALA A 17 24.01 26.82 23.80
C ALA A 17 24.31 25.54 23.00
N LEU A 18 24.94 24.56 23.64
CA LEU A 18 25.16 23.23 23.02
C LEU A 18 23.87 22.51 22.73
N LEU A 19 22.91 22.50 23.65
CA LEU A 19 21.59 21.90 23.47
C LEU A 19 20.84 22.56 22.31
N LEU A 20 20.82 23.88 22.24
CA LEU A 20 20.21 24.63 21.13
C LEU A 20 20.86 24.31 19.80
N LEU A 21 22.20 24.23 19.76
CA LEU A 21 22.92 23.83 18.55
C LEU A 21 22.52 22.40 18.10
N LEU A 22 22.44 21.46 19.03
CA LEU A 22 21.99 20.07 18.75
C LEU A 22 20.57 20.03 18.22
N ILE A 23 19.65 20.82 18.78
CA ILE A 23 18.27 20.94 18.30
C ILE A 23 18.26 21.50 16.89
N ILE A 24 19.00 22.58 16.61
CA ILE A 24 19.08 23.18 15.27
C ILE A 24 19.63 22.16 14.27
N VAL A 25 20.71 21.47 14.60
CA VAL A 25 21.28 20.42 13.75
C VAL A 25 20.27 19.29 13.51
N PHE A 26 19.56 18.85 14.56
CA PHE A 26 18.50 17.82 14.40
C PHE A 26 17.40 18.28 13.45
N VAL A 27 16.90 19.52 13.61
CA VAL A 27 15.86 20.10 12.74
C VAL A 27 16.34 20.18 11.30
N LEU A 28 17.56 20.69 11.07
CA LEU A 28 18.12 20.80 9.71
C LEU A 28 18.33 19.44 9.04
N LEU A 29 18.77 18.44 9.79
CA LEU A 29 18.95 17.08 9.29
C LEU A 29 17.64 16.32 9.05
N ASN A 30 16.52 16.76 9.67
CA ASN A 30 15.23 16.10 9.60
C ASN A 30 14.10 17.07 9.18
N LEU A 31 14.42 18.01 8.31
CA LEU A 31 13.52 19.13 7.98
C LEU A 31 12.14 18.65 7.48
N THR A 32 12.10 17.64 6.63
CA THR A 32 10.85 17.06 6.11
C THR A 32 10.04 16.44 7.24
N LEU A 33 10.67 15.67 8.14
CA LEU A 33 10.02 15.10 9.31
C LEU A 33 9.40 16.19 10.19
N VAL A 34 10.19 17.21 10.52
CA VAL A 34 9.76 18.32 11.40
C VAL A 34 8.59 19.10 10.80
N LYS A 35 8.59 19.33 9.49
CA LYS A 35 7.49 20.00 8.77
C LYS A 35 6.19 19.19 8.81
N ASN A 36 6.29 17.87 8.87
CA ASN A 36 5.13 16.97 8.86
C ASN A 36 4.59 16.64 10.26
N LEU A 37 5.35 16.94 11.34
CA LEU A 37 4.91 16.69 12.72
C LEU A 37 3.61 17.41 13.12
N PRO A 38 3.33 18.68 12.72
CA PRO A 38 2.07 19.33 13.07
C PRO A 38 0.82 18.59 12.55
N SER A 39 0.91 17.99 11.39
CA SER A 39 -0.21 17.21 10.80
C SER A 39 -0.49 15.93 11.58
N ALA A 40 0.43 15.47 12.44
CA ALA A 40 0.20 14.35 13.35
C ALA A 40 -0.78 14.69 14.49
N GLN A 41 -1.03 15.98 14.74
CA GLN A 41 -1.98 16.44 15.75
C GLN A 41 -3.43 16.39 15.24
N GLU A 42 -3.63 16.42 13.92
CA GLU A 42 -4.95 16.37 13.28
C GLU A 42 -5.49 14.95 13.12
N GLY A 43 -4.66 13.96 13.33
CA GLY A 43 -4.99 12.54 13.28
C GLY A 43 -3.83 11.71 12.72
N PHE A 44 -3.57 10.56 13.31
CA PHE A 44 -2.44 9.71 12.90
C PHE A 44 -2.56 9.24 11.43
N ALA A 45 -3.77 9.01 10.95
CA ALA A 45 -4.03 8.65 9.56
C ALA A 45 -3.71 9.80 8.59
N ASP A 46 -4.02 11.05 8.96
CA ASP A 46 -3.74 12.23 8.14
C ASP A 46 -2.25 12.57 8.14
N ALA A 47 -1.58 12.38 9.28
CA ALA A 47 -0.14 12.56 9.40
C ALA A 47 0.68 11.61 8.53
N MET A 48 0.23 10.37 8.38
CA MET A 48 0.90 9.40 7.53
C MET A 48 0.82 9.72 6.03
N PHE A 49 -0.14 10.57 5.63
CA PHE A 49 -0.50 10.76 4.22
C PHE A 49 -0.92 12.20 3.94
N ILE A 50 -0.02 13.15 4.17
CA ILE A 50 -0.29 14.57 3.96
C ILE A 50 -0.48 14.85 2.46
N ASP A 51 -1.60 15.42 2.08
CA ASP A 51 -2.00 15.65 0.68
C ASP A 51 -1.05 16.58 -0.08
N ASN A 52 -0.31 17.42 0.63
CA ASN A 52 0.63 18.40 0.07
C ASN A 52 2.06 17.89 -0.05
N GLN A 53 2.31 16.60 0.15
CA GLN A 53 3.67 16.08 0.09
C GLN A 53 4.17 16.01 -1.36
N LYS A 54 5.19 16.79 -1.63
CA LYS A 54 5.93 16.80 -2.88
C LYS A 54 7.35 16.23 -2.63
N PRO A 55 7.98 15.62 -3.63
CA PRO A 55 7.54 15.52 -5.03
C PRO A 55 6.59 14.35 -5.28
N LEU A 56 5.69 14.56 -6.24
CA LEU A 56 4.84 13.52 -6.81
C LEU A 56 5.39 13.15 -8.20
N GLN A 57 5.58 11.86 -8.45
CA GLN A 57 5.86 11.34 -9.78
C GLN A 57 4.54 11.03 -10.49
N LEU A 58 4.42 11.49 -11.73
CA LEU A 58 3.27 11.16 -12.57
C LEU A 58 3.39 9.72 -13.06
N ILE A 59 2.34 8.93 -12.84
CA ILE A 59 2.06 7.71 -13.57
C ILE A 59 1.09 8.10 -14.68
N LYS A 60 1.60 8.24 -15.90
CA LYS A 60 0.79 8.64 -17.03
C LYS A 60 -0.20 7.53 -17.36
N GLY A 61 -1.49 7.88 -17.37
CA GLY A 61 -2.58 6.97 -17.73
C GLY A 61 -2.97 7.07 -19.20
N ALA A 62 -3.95 6.26 -19.58
CA ALA A 62 -4.69 6.42 -20.81
C ALA A 62 -5.71 7.58 -20.67
N GLN A 63 -6.14 8.13 -21.81
CA GLN A 63 -7.34 8.96 -21.82
C GLN A 63 -8.56 8.03 -21.69
N ASN A 64 -8.93 7.73 -20.44
CA ASN A 64 -10.10 6.96 -20.02
C ASN A 64 -10.61 5.95 -21.04
N ALA A 65 -10.25 4.67 -20.87
CA ALA A 65 -11.05 3.63 -21.50
C ALA A 65 -12.49 3.79 -20.99
N ALA A 66 -13.42 4.01 -21.91
CA ALA A 66 -14.80 4.24 -21.54
C ALA A 66 -15.35 2.99 -20.85
N LEU A 67 -15.58 3.09 -19.53
CA LEU A 67 -16.36 2.07 -18.82
C LEU A 67 -17.80 2.20 -19.29
N THR A 68 -18.35 1.13 -19.83
CA THR A 68 -19.77 1.10 -20.19
C THR A 68 -20.58 1.07 -18.91
N LEU A 69 -21.22 2.19 -18.58
CA LEU A 69 -22.13 2.26 -17.44
C LEU A 69 -23.50 1.72 -17.86
N ASN A 70 -23.90 0.62 -17.24
CA ASN A 70 -25.22 0.04 -17.33
C ASN A 70 -25.83 0.00 -15.93
N GLN A 71 -26.16 1.20 -15.42
CA GLN A 71 -26.64 1.38 -14.04
C GLN A 71 -27.89 0.53 -13.79
N LYS A 72 -27.80 -0.42 -12.89
CA LYS A 72 -28.97 -1.15 -12.38
C LYS A 72 -29.81 -0.24 -11.47
N ASP A 73 -31.06 -0.65 -11.25
CA ASP A 73 -31.92 0.03 -10.27
C ASP A 73 -31.17 0.17 -8.93
N PRO A 74 -30.99 1.40 -8.41
CA PRO A 74 -30.33 1.63 -7.13
C PRO A 74 -30.91 0.82 -5.97
N ALA A 75 -32.23 0.51 -6.01
CA ALA A 75 -32.90 -0.34 -5.02
C ALA A 75 -32.29 -1.74 -4.92
N THR A 76 -31.69 -2.26 -6.01
CA THR A 76 -30.97 -3.53 -6.02
C THR A 76 -29.83 -3.55 -5.01
N PHE A 77 -29.13 -2.45 -4.86
CA PHE A 77 -27.95 -2.33 -3.99
C PHE A 77 -28.23 -1.53 -2.71
N SER A 78 -29.50 -1.36 -2.29
CA SER A 78 -29.85 -0.53 -1.14
C SER A 78 -29.07 -0.90 0.12
N GLN A 79 -29.00 -2.19 0.49
CA GLN A 79 -28.25 -2.63 1.67
C GLN A 79 -26.73 -2.43 1.54
N THR A 80 -26.19 -2.61 0.32
CA THR A 80 -24.78 -2.36 0.03
C THR A 80 -24.46 -0.85 0.14
N HIS A 81 -25.36 -0.01 -0.36
CA HIS A 81 -25.27 1.45 -0.27
C HIS A 81 -25.34 1.91 1.19
N ASP A 82 -26.33 1.44 1.95
CA ASP A 82 -26.52 1.81 3.36
C ASP A 82 -25.27 1.47 4.20
N TYR A 83 -24.69 0.27 3.96
CA TYR A 83 -23.45 -0.11 4.63
C TYR A 83 -22.27 0.80 4.22
N TRP A 84 -22.12 1.09 2.93
CA TRP A 84 -21.10 2.01 2.41
C TRP A 84 -21.25 3.41 3.01
N GLU A 85 -22.44 3.97 3.03
CA GLU A 85 -22.72 5.29 3.60
C GLU A 85 -22.44 5.32 5.11
N LYS A 86 -22.98 4.36 5.87
CA LYS A 86 -22.79 4.21 7.31
C LYS A 86 -21.31 4.13 7.69
N THR A 87 -20.49 3.55 6.83
CA THR A 87 -19.05 3.39 7.06
C THR A 87 -18.21 4.52 6.45
N GLY A 88 -18.80 5.68 6.15
CA GLY A 88 -18.11 6.85 5.62
C GLY A 88 -17.59 6.66 4.21
N GLY A 89 -18.36 6.01 3.35
CA GLY A 89 -18.02 5.80 1.95
C GLY A 89 -17.95 7.11 1.17
N LYS A 90 -16.99 7.22 0.27
CA LYS A 90 -16.81 8.36 -0.66
C LYS A 90 -17.03 7.97 -2.10
N ALA A 91 -16.67 6.74 -2.47
CA ALA A 91 -16.97 6.18 -3.78
C ALA A 91 -17.29 4.68 -3.62
N LEU A 92 -18.31 4.22 -4.34
CA LEU A 92 -18.66 2.81 -4.46
C LEU A 92 -18.94 2.49 -5.93
N LEU A 93 -18.13 1.58 -6.49
CA LEU A 93 -18.27 1.12 -7.86
C LEU A 93 -18.43 -0.40 -7.86
N ILE A 94 -19.38 -0.92 -8.63
CA ILE A 94 -19.58 -2.37 -8.82
C ILE A 94 -19.58 -2.64 -10.32
N TRP A 95 -18.60 -3.42 -10.77
CA TRP A 95 -18.48 -3.89 -12.13
C TRP A 95 -18.71 -5.39 -12.17
N GLN A 96 -19.48 -5.87 -13.16
CA GLN A 96 -19.74 -7.28 -13.37
C GLN A 96 -19.87 -7.60 -14.85
N LYS A 97 -19.21 -8.67 -15.31
CA LYS A 97 -19.37 -9.25 -16.65
C LYS A 97 -19.30 -8.22 -17.78
N GLY A 98 -18.28 -7.36 -17.75
CA GLY A 98 -18.03 -6.36 -18.80
C GLY A 98 -18.68 -5.00 -18.56
N GLU A 99 -19.54 -4.83 -17.57
CA GLU A 99 -20.32 -3.62 -17.36
C GLU A 99 -20.11 -3.01 -15.96
N LEU A 100 -20.02 -1.70 -15.85
CA LEU A 100 -20.14 -0.96 -14.60
C LEU A 100 -21.63 -0.86 -14.26
N ILE A 101 -22.09 -1.67 -13.31
CA ILE A 101 -23.51 -1.84 -12.99
C ILE A 101 -24.01 -0.98 -11.83
N TYR A 102 -23.07 -0.40 -11.07
CA TYR A 102 -23.37 0.54 -10.00
C TYR A 102 -22.21 1.49 -9.79
N GLU A 103 -22.50 2.78 -9.73
CA GLU A 103 -21.51 3.82 -9.45
C GLU A 103 -22.16 4.94 -8.65
N THR A 104 -21.62 5.25 -7.47
CA THR A 104 -22.08 6.32 -6.61
C THR A 104 -20.92 7.00 -5.88
N TYR A 105 -21.13 8.26 -5.55
CA TYR A 105 -20.15 9.10 -4.85
C TYR A 105 -20.87 9.89 -3.74
N ALA A 106 -20.16 10.17 -2.65
CA ALA A 106 -20.63 11.07 -1.61
C ALA A 106 -20.69 12.50 -2.13
N ASP A 107 -21.46 13.35 -1.45
CA ASP A 107 -21.60 14.77 -1.79
C ASP A 107 -20.23 15.46 -1.92
N GLY A 108 -20.06 16.18 -3.01
CA GLY A 108 -18.81 16.90 -3.32
C GLY A 108 -17.65 16.03 -3.83
N VAL A 109 -17.84 14.73 -3.99
CA VAL A 109 -16.84 13.82 -4.56
C VAL A 109 -17.16 13.53 -6.02
N THR A 110 -16.15 13.56 -6.88
CA THR A 110 -16.29 13.34 -8.32
C THR A 110 -15.56 12.06 -8.78
N PRO A 111 -15.92 11.49 -9.95
CA PRO A 111 -15.24 10.32 -10.52
C PRO A 111 -13.74 10.50 -10.77
N THR A 112 -13.27 11.74 -10.84
CA THR A 112 -11.86 12.09 -11.11
C THR A 112 -11.06 12.40 -9.86
N ASP A 113 -11.72 12.47 -8.69
CA ASP A 113 -11.04 12.75 -7.44
C ASP A 113 -10.13 11.59 -7.06
N ARG A 114 -8.88 11.93 -6.77
CA ARG A 114 -7.88 10.95 -6.38
C ARG A 114 -7.84 10.81 -4.88
N SER A 115 -7.85 9.57 -4.43
CA SER A 115 -7.67 9.21 -3.03
C SER A 115 -6.32 8.57 -2.78
N LYS A 116 -5.89 8.62 -1.53
CA LYS A 116 -4.70 7.91 -1.07
C LYS A 116 -4.94 6.41 -1.11
N SER A 117 -4.02 5.66 -1.71
CA SER A 117 -4.11 4.19 -1.78
C SER A 117 -3.95 3.52 -0.43
N PHE A 118 -3.24 4.18 0.48
CA PHE A 118 -2.67 3.46 1.61
C PHE A 118 -2.00 2.16 1.14
N SER A 119 -2.24 1.07 1.86
CA SER A 119 -1.59 -0.21 1.56
C SER A 119 -2.04 -0.89 0.26
N MET A 120 -3.09 -0.41 -0.43
CA MET A 120 -3.43 -0.93 -1.76
C MET A 120 -2.26 -0.84 -2.75
N HIS A 121 -1.31 0.10 -2.55
CA HIS A 121 -0.10 0.15 -3.37
C HIS A 121 0.79 -1.09 -3.24
N LYS A 122 0.73 -1.82 -2.12
CA LYS A 122 1.46 -3.09 -1.98
C LYS A 122 1.00 -4.13 -3.01
N SER A 123 -0.30 -4.14 -3.31
CA SER A 123 -0.85 -5.04 -4.34
C SER A 123 -0.41 -4.63 -5.74
N ILE A 124 -0.30 -3.34 -6.01
CA ILE A 124 0.26 -2.85 -7.28
C ILE A 124 1.75 -3.20 -7.39
N LEU A 125 2.52 -3.12 -6.29
CA LEU A 125 3.91 -3.57 -6.29
C LEU A 125 4.01 -5.08 -6.56
N GLY A 126 3.12 -5.88 -5.98
CA GLY A 126 3.01 -7.33 -6.24
C GLY A 126 2.73 -7.62 -7.71
N LEU A 127 1.76 -6.91 -8.31
CA LEU A 127 1.44 -7.04 -9.74
C LEU A 127 2.61 -6.63 -10.64
N VAL A 128 3.31 -5.54 -10.32
CA VAL A 128 4.52 -5.12 -11.02
C VAL A 128 5.60 -6.19 -10.92
N ALA A 129 5.85 -6.73 -9.73
CA ALA A 129 6.84 -7.77 -9.50
C ALA A 129 6.54 -9.05 -10.30
N ALA A 130 5.31 -9.54 -10.24
CA ALA A 130 4.87 -10.71 -11.00
C ALA A 130 4.95 -10.47 -12.53
N THR A 131 4.62 -9.26 -12.99
CA THR A 131 4.76 -8.89 -14.40
C THR A 131 6.23 -8.84 -14.84
N MET A 132 7.12 -8.31 -14.00
CA MET A 132 8.56 -8.29 -14.27
C MET A 132 9.14 -9.71 -14.31
N GLU A 133 8.67 -10.63 -13.47
CA GLU A 133 9.05 -12.05 -13.50
C GLU A 133 8.59 -12.70 -14.82
N ALA A 134 7.32 -12.51 -15.18
CA ALA A 134 6.78 -13.05 -16.44
C ALA A 134 7.43 -12.44 -17.70
N ASP A 135 7.89 -11.19 -17.63
CA ASP A 135 8.67 -10.52 -18.68
C ASP A 135 10.17 -10.95 -18.69
N GLY A 136 10.61 -11.86 -17.77
CA GLY A 136 11.98 -12.35 -17.68
C GLY A 136 12.99 -11.31 -17.14
N LEU A 137 12.52 -10.27 -16.47
CA LEU A 137 13.37 -9.20 -15.92
C LEU A 137 13.98 -9.56 -14.56
N VAL A 138 13.32 -10.42 -13.79
CA VAL A 138 13.71 -10.82 -12.44
C VAL A 138 13.22 -12.24 -12.18
N ASP A 139 13.94 -12.98 -11.36
CA ASP A 139 13.42 -14.12 -10.63
C ASP A 139 13.05 -13.62 -9.23
N LEU A 140 11.79 -13.77 -8.83
CA LEU A 140 11.35 -13.30 -7.52
C LEU A 140 11.97 -14.05 -6.36
N ASP A 141 12.51 -15.24 -6.61
CA ASP A 141 13.26 -16.02 -5.63
C ASP A 141 14.74 -15.64 -5.54
N ASP A 142 15.21 -14.71 -6.40
CA ASP A 142 16.52 -14.08 -6.28
C ASP A 142 16.67 -13.37 -4.92
N PRO A 143 17.83 -13.52 -4.25
CA PRO A 143 18.11 -12.81 -3.02
C PRO A 143 18.17 -11.30 -3.25
N VAL A 144 17.54 -10.54 -2.37
CA VAL A 144 17.61 -9.07 -2.36
C VAL A 144 19.05 -8.55 -2.33
N SER A 145 19.97 -9.34 -1.76
CA SER A 145 21.41 -9.02 -1.67
C SER A 145 22.11 -8.89 -3.02
N LEU A 146 21.53 -9.40 -4.11
CA LEU A 146 22.02 -9.17 -5.47
C LEU A 146 21.84 -7.69 -5.90
N TYR A 147 20.83 -7.04 -5.36
CA TYR A 147 20.45 -5.71 -5.77
C TYR A 147 20.72 -4.65 -4.69
N ILE A 148 20.77 -5.05 -3.40
CA ILE A 148 20.95 -4.15 -2.26
C ILE A 148 22.13 -4.64 -1.41
N ASP A 149 23.31 -4.00 -1.56
CA ASP A 149 24.55 -4.41 -0.89
C ASP A 149 24.45 -4.53 0.63
N ALA A 150 23.60 -3.71 1.27
CA ALA A 150 23.35 -3.77 2.71
C ALA A 150 22.78 -5.12 3.16
N TYR A 151 22.19 -5.89 2.25
CA TYR A 151 21.61 -7.21 2.52
C TYR A 151 22.62 -8.36 2.45
N LYS A 152 23.85 -8.12 1.98
CA LYS A 152 24.95 -9.11 2.01
C LYS A 152 25.42 -9.45 3.43
N LYS A 153 24.85 -8.84 4.46
CA LYS A 153 25.24 -8.96 5.88
C LYS A 153 24.04 -9.15 6.80
N GLY A 154 24.32 -9.67 8.01
CA GLY A 154 23.33 -9.72 9.09
C GLY A 154 22.24 -10.77 8.88
N GLY A 155 22.56 -11.88 8.21
CA GLY A 155 21.62 -12.98 7.99
C GLY A 155 20.49 -12.63 7.03
N ARG A 156 20.66 -11.60 6.19
CA ARG A 156 19.67 -11.11 5.20
C ARG A 156 20.01 -11.50 3.78
N ASP A 157 21.15 -12.14 3.56
CA ASP A 157 21.71 -12.51 2.26
C ASP A 157 20.89 -13.58 1.52
N THR A 158 20.06 -14.31 2.24
CA THR A 158 19.17 -15.34 1.70
C THR A 158 17.73 -14.88 1.50
N LEU A 159 17.36 -13.67 1.94
CA LEU A 159 16.00 -13.17 1.83
C LEU A 159 15.70 -12.81 0.38
N SER A 160 14.68 -13.44 -0.21
CA SER A 160 14.29 -13.21 -1.60
C SER A 160 13.37 -12.00 -1.75
N ILE A 161 13.20 -11.52 -2.99
CA ILE A 161 12.20 -10.48 -3.32
C ILE A 161 10.79 -10.98 -2.98
N ARG A 162 10.50 -12.26 -3.25
CA ARG A 162 9.24 -12.93 -2.91
C ARG A 162 9.00 -12.93 -1.40
N ASP A 163 10.02 -13.24 -0.58
CA ASP A 163 9.91 -13.20 0.89
C ASP A 163 9.53 -11.81 1.41
N MET A 164 10.09 -10.77 0.79
CA MET A 164 9.75 -9.38 1.13
C MET A 164 8.29 -9.06 0.80
N ILE A 165 7.83 -9.38 -0.41
CA ILE A 165 6.46 -9.06 -0.83
C ILE A 165 5.44 -9.90 -0.06
N GLN A 166 5.76 -11.15 0.27
CA GLN A 166 4.94 -12.05 1.07
C GLN A 166 5.09 -11.86 2.58
N HIS A 167 5.85 -10.86 3.02
CA HIS A 167 6.03 -10.52 4.44
C HIS A 167 6.58 -11.66 5.32
N LYS A 168 7.54 -12.43 4.80
CA LYS A 168 8.16 -13.59 5.47
C LYS A 168 9.62 -13.36 5.91
N SER A 169 10.08 -12.12 5.91
CA SER A 169 11.51 -11.80 6.03
C SER A 169 12.09 -11.95 7.43
N GLY A 170 11.28 -11.85 8.49
CA GLY A 170 11.76 -11.77 9.87
C GLY A 170 12.54 -10.47 10.17
N LEU A 171 12.32 -9.40 9.38
CA LEU A 171 12.90 -8.10 9.66
C LEU A 171 12.19 -7.42 10.84
N GLU A 172 12.97 -6.66 11.63
CA GLU A 172 12.44 -5.85 12.72
C GLU A 172 11.37 -4.89 12.23
N ARG A 173 10.42 -4.58 13.11
CA ARG A 173 9.43 -3.52 12.90
C ARG A 173 9.76 -2.34 13.78
N TYR A 174 9.47 -1.16 13.28
CA TYR A 174 9.65 0.07 14.05
C TYR A 174 8.35 0.39 14.78
N PRO A 175 8.37 0.41 16.14
CA PRO A 175 7.15 0.64 16.91
C PRO A 175 6.61 2.05 16.73
N PHE A 176 5.28 2.18 16.74
CA PHE A 176 4.56 3.46 16.69
C PHE A 176 4.00 3.90 18.04
N SER A 177 4.09 3.07 19.07
CA SER A 177 3.60 3.40 20.40
C SER A 177 4.59 2.90 21.49
N PRO A 178 5.45 3.76 22.05
CA PRO A 178 5.78 5.11 21.59
C PRO A 178 6.52 5.09 20.22
N PRO A 179 6.37 6.12 19.40
CA PRO A 179 6.98 6.09 18.07
C PRO A 179 8.49 6.22 18.16
N SER A 180 9.21 5.31 17.50
CA SER A 180 10.65 5.42 17.29
C SER A 180 10.97 6.45 16.21
N LEU A 181 12.18 7.03 16.23
CA LEU A 181 12.63 7.93 15.15
C LEU A 181 12.60 7.22 13.78
N ASP A 182 12.85 5.92 13.75
CA ASP A 182 12.82 5.13 12.52
C ASP A 182 11.39 4.90 12.03
N ALA A 183 10.43 4.71 12.92
CA ALA A 183 9.01 4.69 12.57
C ALA A 183 8.57 6.03 11.96
N LEU A 184 8.95 7.15 12.60
CA LEU A 184 8.66 8.49 12.07
C LEU A 184 9.35 8.74 10.73
N ASN A 185 10.61 8.32 10.58
CA ASN A 185 11.33 8.43 9.31
C ASN A 185 10.68 7.58 8.20
N LEU A 186 10.25 6.38 8.51
CA LEU A 186 9.56 5.52 7.54
C LEU A 186 8.26 6.15 7.04
N LEU A 187 7.51 6.82 7.92
CA LEU A 187 6.20 7.39 7.58
C LEU A 187 6.23 8.81 7.05
N MET A 188 7.03 9.70 7.65
CA MET A 188 6.88 11.14 7.48
C MET A 188 8.12 11.86 6.95
N SER A 189 9.26 11.15 6.75
CA SER A 189 10.49 11.79 6.30
C SER A 189 10.81 11.51 4.83
N ASP A 190 11.87 12.14 4.36
CA ASP A 190 12.49 11.96 3.04
C ASP A 190 13.65 10.94 3.09
N LYS A 191 13.54 9.94 3.99
CA LYS A 191 14.57 8.91 4.24
C LYS A 191 13.98 7.50 4.31
N VAL A 192 12.86 7.29 3.64
CA VAL A 192 12.05 6.07 3.73
C VAL A 192 12.83 4.85 3.27
N GLU A 193 13.40 4.92 2.05
CA GLU A 193 14.17 3.81 1.49
C GLU A 193 15.40 3.47 2.35
N LYS A 194 16.18 4.49 2.74
CA LYS A 194 17.32 4.31 3.63
C LYS A 194 16.92 3.71 4.97
N THR A 195 15.80 4.14 5.53
CA THR A 195 15.29 3.66 6.81
C THR A 195 14.84 2.20 6.70
N ALA A 196 14.15 1.82 5.65
CA ALA A 196 13.74 0.44 5.43
C ALA A 196 14.94 -0.50 5.19
N ILE A 197 15.91 -0.09 4.36
CA ILE A 197 17.09 -0.90 4.01
C ILE A 197 17.97 -1.22 5.23
N LYS A 198 18.01 -0.36 6.26
CA LYS A 198 18.82 -0.61 7.45
C LYS A 198 18.20 -1.58 8.46
N ALA A 199 16.91 -1.94 8.30
CA ALA A 199 16.20 -2.84 9.20
C ALA A 199 16.97 -4.16 9.36
N LYS A 200 17.07 -4.63 10.60
CA LYS A 200 17.80 -5.85 10.95
C LYS A 200 16.88 -7.05 10.84
N ARG A 201 17.42 -8.22 10.55
CA ARG A 201 16.71 -9.48 10.75
C ARG A 201 16.76 -9.85 12.24
N VAL A 202 15.59 -10.04 12.83
CA VAL A 202 15.44 -10.34 14.27
C VAL A 202 14.89 -11.74 14.50
N ASP A 203 14.14 -12.29 13.53
CA ASP A 203 13.59 -13.64 13.61
C ASP A 203 14.32 -14.58 12.67
N ALA A 204 14.86 -15.67 13.25
CA ALA A 204 15.51 -16.72 12.47
C ALA A 204 14.47 -17.65 11.81
N VAL A 205 13.31 -17.85 12.44
CA VAL A 205 12.21 -18.65 11.92
C VAL A 205 11.27 -17.73 11.15
N PRO A 206 11.01 -17.97 9.86
CA PRO A 206 10.09 -17.16 9.09
C PRO A 206 8.67 -17.22 9.66
N VAL A 207 8.08 -16.08 9.88
CA VAL A 207 6.64 -15.89 10.20
C VAL A 207 6.06 -14.87 9.26
N PHE A 208 4.76 -14.99 8.99
CA PHE A 208 4.05 -13.92 8.28
C PHE A 208 3.90 -12.73 9.23
N ASP A 209 4.46 -11.58 8.84
CA ASP A 209 4.36 -10.34 9.62
C ASP A 209 4.29 -9.14 8.68
N TYR A 210 3.08 -8.66 8.43
CA TYR A 210 2.77 -7.61 7.47
C TYR A 210 3.51 -6.31 7.79
N SER A 211 4.37 -5.84 6.89
CA SER A 211 5.32 -4.76 7.17
C SER A 211 5.52 -3.80 6.00
N ASN A 212 5.53 -2.50 6.30
CA ASN A 212 5.91 -1.46 5.35
C ASN A 212 7.40 -1.55 4.95
N ILE A 213 8.25 -2.03 5.84
CA ILE A 213 9.69 -2.21 5.61
C ILE A 213 9.90 -3.21 4.47
N ASN A 214 9.26 -4.36 4.54
CA ASN A 214 9.37 -5.43 3.54
C ASN A 214 9.01 -4.92 2.14
N THR A 215 7.87 -4.27 2.02
CA THR A 215 7.41 -3.71 0.75
C THR A 215 8.36 -2.62 0.23
N GLN A 216 8.88 -1.75 1.11
CA GLN A 216 9.81 -0.70 0.69
C GLN A 216 11.12 -1.29 0.18
N VAL A 217 11.63 -2.33 0.81
CA VAL A 217 12.85 -3.03 0.38
C VAL A 217 12.65 -3.77 -0.94
N ALA A 218 11.55 -4.49 -1.11
CA ALA A 218 11.19 -5.12 -2.38
C ALA A 218 11.12 -4.08 -3.51
N GLY A 219 10.43 -2.98 -3.28
CA GLY A 219 10.32 -1.89 -4.24
C GLY A 219 11.66 -1.25 -4.60
N ALA A 220 12.58 -1.10 -3.63
CA ALA A 220 13.93 -0.62 -3.88
C ALA A 220 14.72 -1.56 -4.80
N ALA A 221 14.61 -2.89 -4.59
CA ALA A 221 15.23 -3.88 -5.47
C ALA A 221 14.65 -3.83 -6.89
N LEU A 222 13.32 -3.84 -7.03
CA LEU A 222 12.66 -3.77 -8.34
C LEU A 222 12.99 -2.46 -9.08
N ARG A 223 13.03 -1.33 -8.38
CA ARG A 223 13.43 -0.04 -8.95
C ARG A 223 14.84 -0.08 -9.52
N LYS A 224 15.78 -0.73 -8.82
CA LYS A 224 17.15 -0.89 -9.29
C LYS A 224 17.22 -1.77 -10.52
N ILE A 225 16.53 -2.90 -10.53
CA ILE A 225 16.44 -3.80 -11.70
C ILE A 225 15.90 -3.06 -12.92
N LEU A 226 14.82 -2.29 -12.77
CA LEU A 226 14.24 -1.51 -13.87
C LEU A 226 15.20 -0.46 -14.42
N ALA A 227 15.93 0.24 -13.54
CA ALA A 227 16.95 1.21 -13.97
C ALA A 227 18.07 0.54 -14.75
N GLU A 228 18.56 -0.62 -14.30
CA GLU A 228 19.68 -1.34 -14.92
C GLU A 228 19.28 -2.05 -16.22
N LYS A 229 18.14 -2.76 -16.24
CA LYS A 229 17.73 -3.60 -17.37
C LYS A 229 16.86 -2.90 -18.40
N LYS A 230 16.15 -1.84 -18.03
CA LYS A 230 15.19 -1.13 -18.90
C LYS A 230 15.49 0.35 -19.06
N SER A 231 16.39 0.95 -18.26
CA SER A 231 16.60 2.39 -18.19
C SER A 231 15.30 3.16 -17.89
N GLN A 232 14.44 2.57 -17.07
CA GLN A 232 13.13 3.11 -16.69
C GLN A 232 13.03 3.31 -15.18
N THR A 233 12.29 4.34 -14.77
CA THR A 233 11.83 4.45 -13.39
C THR A 233 10.66 3.48 -13.14
N TYR A 234 10.38 3.20 -11.86
CA TYR A 234 9.21 2.41 -11.49
C TYR A 234 7.90 3.02 -12.02
N ALA A 235 7.74 4.35 -11.91
CA ALA A 235 6.57 5.05 -12.41
C ALA A 235 6.41 4.92 -13.92
N GLN A 236 7.50 5.00 -14.69
CA GLN A 236 7.47 4.80 -16.15
C GLN A 236 7.10 3.36 -16.53
N TYR A 237 7.68 2.37 -15.85
CA TYR A 237 7.34 0.97 -16.10
C TYR A 237 5.88 0.67 -15.75
N LEU A 238 5.43 1.04 -14.55
CA LEU A 238 4.02 0.89 -14.15
C LEU A 238 3.08 1.56 -15.16
N SER A 239 3.39 2.81 -15.56
CA SER A 239 2.60 3.58 -16.52
C SER A 239 2.46 2.85 -17.85
N SER A 240 3.59 2.52 -18.49
CA SER A 240 3.59 2.00 -19.88
C SER A 240 3.24 0.52 -19.99
N ARG A 241 3.54 -0.28 -18.96
CA ARG A 241 3.39 -1.74 -19.01
C ARG A 241 2.05 -2.24 -18.47
N ILE A 242 1.47 -1.51 -17.49
CA ILE A 242 0.28 -1.98 -16.78
C ILE A 242 -0.81 -0.90 -16.75
N TRP A 243 -0.52 0.29 -16.23
CA TRP A 243 -1.50 1.30 -15.83
C TRP A 243 -2.28 1.88 -17.01
N ALA A 244 -1.58 2.45 -17.98
CA ALA A 244 -2.20 3.01 -19.16
C ALA A 244 -2.84 1.93 -20.06
N PRO A 245 -2.21 0.77 -20.33
CA PRO A 245 -2.87 -0.33 -21.05
C PRO A 245 -4.13 -0.84 -20.37
N ALA A 246 -4.21 -0.84 -19.02
CA ALA A 246 -5.42 -1.19 -18.28
C ALA A 246 -6.56 -0.14 -18.43
N GLY A 247 -6.30 0.98 -19.10
CA GLY A 247 -7.29 2.05 -19.29
C GLY A 247 -7.44 2.99 -18.08
N ALA A 248 -6.56 2.90 -17.09
CA ALA A 248 -6.55 3.79 -15.94
C ALA A 248 -6.05 5.20 -16.32
N GLY A 249 -6.58 6.23 -15.68
CA GLY A 249 -6.20 7.63 -15.88
C GLY A 249 -4.89 8.01 -15.21
N ASP A 250 -4.53 9.30 -15.28
CA ASP A 250 -3.31 9.80 -14.64
C ASP A 250 -3.36 9.62 -13.11
N ALA A 251 -2.33 9.01 -12.54
CA ALA A 251 -2.14 8.82 -11.11
C ALA A 251 -0.84 9.45 -10.62
N TYR A 252 -0.68 9.56 -9.32
CA TYR A 252 0.51 10.16 -8.73
C TYR A 252 1.14 9.23 -7.71
N LEU A 253 2.47 9.26 -7.64
CA LEU A 253 3.26 8.45 -6.74
C LEU A 253 4.13 9.35 -5.86
N TRP A 254 3.90 9.32 -4.56
CA TRP A 254 4.72 10.06 -3.61
C TRP A 254 6.13 9.46 -3.53
N SER A 255 7.14 10.30 -3.71
CA SER A 255 8.54 9.90 -3.78
C SER A 255 9.42 10.79 -2.90
N GLU A 256 10.58 10.27 -2.53
CA GLU A 256 11.59 11.05 -1.83
C GLU A 256 12.15 12.17 -2.71
N THR A 257 12.36 13.36 -2.15
CA THR A 257 12.82 14.54 -2.87
C THR A 257 14.22 14.36 -3.48
N LYS A 258 15.13 13.72 -2.72
CA LYS A 258 16.55 13.61 -3.12
C LYS A 258 16.85 12.41 -4.00
N THR A 259 16.19 11.30 -3.75
CA THR A 259 16.48 10.01 -4.41
C THR A 259 15.47 9.67 -5.49
N GLY A 260 14.30 10.33 -5.48
CA GLY A 260 13.18 9.94 -6.31
C GLY A 260 12.59 8.57 -5.97
N ALA A 261 13.01 7.96 -4.84
CA ALA A 261 12.53 6.65 -4.43
C ALA A 261 11.05 6.73 -4.03
N PRO A 262 10.17 5.93 -4.65
CA PRO A 262 8.77 5.92 -4.29
C PRO A 262 8.51 5.33 -2.90
N ARG A 263 7.39 5.73 -2.29
CA ARG A 263 6.83 5.03 -1.13
C ARG A 263 6.01 3.84 -1.60
N PHE A 264 6.66 2.70 -1.72
CA PHE A 264 6.06 1.50 -2.30
C PHE A 264 4.94 0.90 -1.45
N TYR A 265 4.93 1.17 -0.15
CA TYR A 265 3.91 0.59 0.75
C TYR A 265 2.61 1.39 0.82
N ALA A 266 2.55 2.65 0.29
CA ALA A 266 1.37 3.49 0.47
C ALA A 266 1.31 4.77 -0.41
N GLY A 267 2.27 5.00 -1.30
CA GLY A 267 2.48 6.32 -1.93
C GLY A 267 1.62 6.63 -3.16
N LEU A 268 0.77 5.70 -3.61
CA LEU A 268 -0.03 5.87 -4.82
C LEU A 268 -1.32 6.65 -4.55
N GLN A 269 -1.66 7.57 -5.46
CA GLN A 269 -2.90 8.36 -5.43
C GLN A 269 -3.61 8.19 -6.78
N ALA A 270 -4.84 7.68 -6.75
CA ALA A 270 -5.61 7.37 -7.94
C ALA A 270 -7.12 7.53 -7.68
N SER A 271 -7.91 7.64 -8.73
CA SER A 271 -9.36 7.71 -8.63
C SER A 271 -9.99 6.32 -8.39
N ALA A 272 -11.24 6.29 -7.95
CA ALA A 272 -11.97 5.03 -7.77
C ALA A 272 -12.09 4.25 -9.09
N ARG A 273 -12.25 4.96 -10.22
CA ARG A 273 -12.30 4.34 -11.55
C ARG A 273 -10.96 3.73 -11.96
N ASP A 274 -9.83 4.35 -11.58
CA ASP A 274 -8.51 3.78 -11.86
C ASP A 274 -8.31 2.46 -11.10
N TRP A 275 -8.71 2.43 -9.83
CA TRP A 275 -8.70 1.21 -9.02
C TRP A 275 -9.59 0.12 -9.61
N LEU A 276 -10.75 0.50 -10.15
CA LEU A 276 -11.65 -0.42 -10.84
C LEU A 276 -10.98 -1.06 -12.05
N GLN A 277 -10.27 -0.27 -12.89
CA GLN A 277 -9.55 -0.79 -14.05
C GLN A 277 -8.50 -1.83 -13.67
N LEU A 278 -7.76 -1.62 -12.59
CA LEU A 278 -6.78 -2.60 -12.09
C LEU A 278 -7.48 -3.87 -11.55
N GLY A 279 -8.62 -3.71 -10.88
CA GLY A 279 -9.44 -4.84 -10.47
C GLY A 279 -9.96 -5.66 -11.67
N ILE A 280 -10.45 -5.00 -12.71
CA ILE A 280 -10.92 -5.64 -13.96
C ILE A 280 -9.79 -6.40 -14.64
N LEU A 281 -8.60 -5.80 -14.76
CA LEU A 281 -7.41 -6.43 -15.33
C LEU A 281 -7.12 -7.79 -14.67
N ILE A 282 -7.14 -7.85 -13.34
CA ILE A 282 -6.86 -9.07 -12.58
C ILE A 282 -8.02 -10.06 -12.68
N THR A 283 -9.26 -9.57 -12.62
CA THR A 283 -10.47 -10.41 -12.68
C THR A 283 -10.62 -11.09 -14.03
N GLN A 284 -10.43 -10.37 -15.12
CA GLN A 284 -10.55 -10.93 -16.47
C GLN A 284 -9.39 -11.87 -16.81
N ASN A 285 -8.18 -11.56 -16.34
CA ASN A 285 -6.96 -12.36 -16.56
C ASN A 285 -6.83 -12.93 -17.99
N ASN A 286 -7.14 -12.11 -18.98
CA ASN A 286 -7.18 -12.54 -20.38
C ASN A 286 -5.79 -12.68 -21.03
N GLY A 287 -4.75 -12.17 -20.37
CA GLY A 287 -3.35 -12.22 -20.86
C GLY A 287 -2.99 -11.14 -21.86
N GLU A 288 -3.90 -10.22 -22.19
CA GLU A 288 -3.66 -9.18 -23.21
C GLU A 288 -2.72 -8.07 -22.71
N ILE A 289 -2.89 -7.64 -21.45
CA ILE A 289 -2.10 -6.55 -20.87
C ILE A 289 -0.93 -7.12 -20.06
N VAL A 290 -1.20 -8.00 -19.11
CA VAL A 290 -0.18 -8.73 -18.35
C VAL A 290 -0.31 -10.22 -18.63
N PRO A 291 0.79 -10.99 -18.65
CA PRO A 291 0.71 -12.44 -18.83
C PRO A 291 -0.19 -13.08 -17.76
N ARG A 292 -0.95 -14.11 -18.13
CA ARG A 292 -1.80 -14.84 -17.16
C ARG A 292 -1.00 -15.37 -16.00
N SER A 293 0.22 -15.84 -16.23
CA SER A 293 1.12 -16.29 -15.18
C SER A 293 1.45 -15.22 -14.15
N ALA A 294 1.46 -13.93 -14.52
CA ALA A 294 1.66 -12.85 -13.56
C ALA A 294 0.46 -12.72 -12.59
N VAL A 295 -0.76 -12.87 -13.08
CA VAL A 295 -1.96 -12.87 -12.22
C VAL A 295 -2.01 -14.15 -11.37
N GLU A 296 -1.65 -15.30 -11.93
CA GLU A 296 -1.54 -16.56 -11.19
C GLU A 296 -0.52 -16.45 -10.05
N THR A 297 0.67 -15.91 -10.34
CA THR A 297 1.70 -15.63 -9.31
C THR A 297 1.17 -14.67 -8.24
N LEU A 298 0.47 -13.60 -8.64
CA LEU A 298 -0.12 -12.63 -7.71
C LEU A 298 -1.09 -13.29 -6.73
N LEU A 299 -1.95 -14.18 -7.22
CA LEU A 299 -3.03 -14.83 -6.48
C LEU A 299 -2.61 -16.15 -5.82
N THR A 300 -1.38 -16.63 -6.01
CA THR A 300 -0.88 -17.85 -5.38
C THR A 300 -0.68 -17.63 -3.88
N PRO A 301 -1.31 -18.43 -3.00
CA PRO A 301 -1.17 -18.31 -1.56
C PRO A 301 0.28 -18.44 -1.07
N SER A 302 0.65 -17.64 -0.07
CA SER A 302 1.92 -17.77 0.63
C SER A 302 1.93 -19.04 1.51
N SER A 303 3.09 -19.67 1.62
CA SER A 303 3.27 -20.85 2.48
C SER A 303 3.09 -20.58 3.99
N LEU A 304 3.23 -19.33 4.44
CA LEU A 304 3.08 -18.93 5.84
C LEU A 304 1.73 -18.27 6.17
N ASN A 305 0.98 -17.86 5.16
CA ASN A 305 -0.35 -17.31 5.32
C ASN A 305 -1.13 -17.57 4.04
N THR A 306 -2.01 -18.55 4.06
CA THR A 306 -2.84 -18.92 2.90
C THR A 306 -3.84 -17.83 2.51
N GLY A 307 -4.14 -16.90 3.41
CA GLY A 307 -4.97 -15.71 3.15
C GLY A 307 -4.18 -14.56 2.51
N TYR A 308 -2.92 -14.77 2.09
CA TYR A 308 -2.09 -13.74 1.48
C TYR A 308 -1.28 -14.27 0.30
N GLY A 309 -1.42 -13.63 -0.86
CA GLY A 309 -0.66 -13.92 -2.07
C GLY A 309 0.59 -13.06 -2.21
N LEU A 310 0.91 -12.61 -3.41
CA LEU A 310 2.02 -11.71 -3.68
C LEU A 310 1.57 -10.24 -3.56
N GLY A 311 1.36 -9.76 -2.33
CA GLY A 311 0.88 -8.39 -2.08
C GLY A 311 -0.64 -8.22 -2.10
N VAL A 312 -1.40 -9.29 -2.19
CA VAL A 312 -2.87 -9.33 -2.27
C VAL A 312 -3.42 -10.22 -1.16
N TRP A 313 -4.51 -9.80 -0.53
CA TRP A 313 -5.24 -10.63 0.42
C TRP A 313 -6.18 -11.60 -0.31
N LEU A 314 -6.34 -12.79 0.23
CA LEU A 314 -7.09 -13.89 -0.39
C LEU A 314 -8.09 -14.48 0.61
N GLY A 315 -9.33 -14.64 0.18
CA GLY A 315 -10.35 -15.32 0.97
C GLY A 315 -10.66 -14.72 2.34
N SER A 316 -11.44 -15.42 3.11
CA SER A 316 -11.78 -15.09 4.50
C SER A 316 -10.88 -15.86 5.48
N PRO A 317 -10.51 -15.29 6.62
CA PRO A 317 -9.85 -16.02 7.69
C PRO A 317 -10.81 -17.03 8.32
N GLU A 318 -10.28 -18.14 8.84
CA GLU A 318 -11.08 -19.22 9.45
C GLU A 318 -11.73 -18.80 10.78
N ASP A 319 -11.08 -17.90 11.52
CA ASP A 319 -11.49 -17.47 12.86
C ASP A 319 -12.36 -16.19 12.88
N GLY A 320 -12.77 -15.70 11.70
CA GLY A 320 -13.60 -14.50 11.60
C GLY A 320 -12.87 -13.18 11.81
N THR A 321 -11.54 -13.21 11.90
CA THR A 321 -10.71 -12.02 12.11
C THR A 321 -9.44 -12.11 11.27
N ARG A 322 -9.20 -11.09 10.44
CA ARG A 322 -7.98 -11.01 9.65
C ARG A 322 -6.90 -10.28 10.42
N GLU A 323 -5.83 -11.00 10.74
CA GLU A 323 -4.66 -10.47 11.43
C GLU A 323 -3.54 -10.07 10.46
N TYR A 324 -2.74 -9.09 10.86
CA TYR A 324 -1.59 -8.61 10.10
C TYR A 324 -0.25 -9.20 10.57
N GLY A 325 -0.28 -10.07 11.55
CA GLY A 325 0.90 -10.74 12.11
C GLY A 325 1.22 -10.32 13.55
N PRO A 326 2.17 -11.00 14.19
CA PRO A 326 2.43 -10.91 15.62
C PRO A 326 2.97 -9.55 16.08
N SER A 327 3.57 -8.76 15.19
CA SER A 327 4.14 -7.46 15.56
C SER A 327 3.14 -6.31 15.58
N THR A 328 1.87 -6.56 15.35
CA THR A 328 0.82 -5.54 15.36
C THR A 328 -0.46 -6.06 15.99
N ALA A 329 -1.09 -5.24 16.82
CA ALA A 329 -2.44 -5.52 17.33
C ALA A 329 -3.54 -5.15 16.33
N LEU A 330 -3.18 -4.72 15.11
CA LEU A 330 -4.17 -4.40 14.09
C LEU A 330 -4.83 -5.69 13.60
N ALA A 331 -6.15 -5.72 13.68
CA ALA A 331 -6.98 -6.79 13.19
C ALA A 331 -8.24 -6.20 12.55
N VAL A 332 -8.80 -6.89 11.57
CA VAL A 332 -10.02 -6.46 10.87
C VAL A 332 -11.04 -7.58 10.95
N PRO A 333 -12.27 -7.31 11.41
CA PRO A 333 -13.34 -8.29 11.39
C PRO A 333 -13.61 -8.82 9.99
N SER A 334 -13.89 -10.11 9.93
CA SER A 334 -14.41 -10.85 8.78
C SER A 334 -15.50 -11.75 9.33
N ALA A 335 -16.61 -11.16 9.78
CA ALA A 335 -17.61 -11.82 10.62
C ALA A 335 -18.30 -13.02 9.97
N GLU A 336 -18.37 -13.03 8.64
CA GLU A 336 -18.87 -14.15 7.83
C GLU A 336 -17.80 -14.52 6.78
N PRO A 337 -17.77 -15.77 6.29
CA PRO A 337 -16.99 -16.11 5.11
C PRO A 337 -17.44 -15.29 3.90
N PHE A 338 -16.53 -15.02 2.96
CA PHE A 338 -16.93 -14.49 1.66
C PHE A 338 -17.86 -15.47 0.95
N ILE A 339 -18.98 -14.97 0.42
CA ILE A 339 -19.89 -15.75 -0.43
C ILE A 339 -19.13 -16.29 -1.65
N LEU A 340 -18.34 -15.45 -2.28
CA LEU A 340 -17.48 -15.83 -3.40
C LEU A 340 -16.12 -16.27 -2.84
N GLN A 341 -15.88 -17.59 -2.83
CA GLN A 341 -14.72 -18.21 -2.18
C GLN A 341 -13.37 -17.83 -2.83
N ASP A 342 -13.39 -17.40 -4.10
CA ASP A 342 -12.22 -16.92 -4.84
C ASP A 342 -11.98 -15.41 -4.67
N THR A 343 -12.62 -14.78 -3.68
CA THR A 343 -12.44 -13.35 -3.43
C THR A 343 -10.98 -13.04 -3.07
N ALA A 344 -10.35 -12.22 -3.92
CA ALA A 344 -9.09 -11.56 -3.64
C ALA A 344 -9.33 -10.06 -3.48
N PHE A 345 -8.48 -9.36 -2.69
CA PHE A 345 -8.69 -7.94 -2.53
C PHE A 345 -7.43 -7.15 -2.22
N PHE A 346 -7.42 -5.89 -2.66
CA PHE A 346 -6.46 -4.89 -2.23
C PHE A 346 -6.93 -4.30 -0.90
N ASP A 347 -5.99 -4.20 0.05
CA ASP A 347 -6.26 -3.69 1.39
C ASP A 347 -5.56 -2.35 1.62
N GLY A 348 -6.35 -1.29 1.76
CA GLY A 348 -5.91 0.02 2.19
C GLY A 348 -6.41 0.32 3.60
N PHE A 349 -5.56 0.98 4.39
CA PHE A 349 -5.84 1.36 5.76
C PHE A 349 -7.21 2.06 5.90
N GLY A 350 -7.99 1.64 6.88
CA GLY A 350 -9.29 2.23 7.18
C GLY A 350 -10.40 1.90 6.18
N GLY A 351 -10.33 0.72 5.52
CA GLY A 351 -11.42 0.21 4.70
C GLY A 351 -11.37 0.62 3.22
N GLN A 352 -10.24 1.12 2.70
CA GLN A 352 -10.06 1.28 1.26
C GLN A 352 -9.93 -0.10 0.64
N ARG A 353 -10.77 -0.45 -0.34
CA ARG A 353 -10.85 -1.83 -0.87
C ARG A 353 -11.07 -1.87 -2.38
N VAL A 354 -10.45 -2.86 -2.99
CA VAL A 354 -10.83 -3.37 -4.31
C VAL A 354 -11.02 -4.87 -4.16
N TYR A 355 -12.25 -5.34 -4.13
CA TYR A 355 -12.59 -6.75 -4.10
C TYR A 355 -12.73 -7.29 -5.52
N MET A 356 -12.27 -8.50 -5.75
CA MET A 356 -12.23 -9.16 -7.05
C MET A 356 -12.63 -10.63 -6.91
N SER A 357 -13.48 -11.12 -7.80
CA SER A 357 -13.78 -12.55 -7.97
C SER A 357 -13.72 -12.88 -9.46
N GLN A 358 -12.84 -13.79 -9.85
CA GLN A 358 -12.71 -14.22 -11.23
C GLN A 358 -13.89 -15.09 -11.64
N SER A 359 -14.38 -15.98 -10.76
CA SER A 359 -15.51 -16.89 -11.04
C SER A 359 -16.83 -16.15 -11.26
N ALA A 360 -17.03 -15.02 -10.57
CA ALA A 360 -18.22 -14.19 -10.71
C ALA A 360 -18.06 -13.05 -11.73
N GLU A 361 -16.85 -12.85 -12.27
CA GLU A 361 -16.47 -11.67 -13.06
C GLU A 361 -16.93 -10.39 -12.36
N LEU A 362 -16.58 -10.26 -11.07
CA LEU A 362 -17.04 -9.16 -10.20
C LEU A 362 -15.86 -8.37 -9.66
N VAL A 363 -15.99 -7.03 -9.72
CA VAL A 363 -15.09 -6.10 -9.04
C VAL A 363 -15.90 -5.09 -8.25
N ILE A 364 -15.54 -4.88 -6.98
CA ILE A 364 -16.16 -3.88 -6.12
C ILE A 364 -15.07 -2.95 -5.59
N VAL A 365 -15.21 -1.66 -5.82
CA VAL A 365 -14.31 -0.63 -5.29
C VAL A 365 -15.02 0.17 -4.22
N ARG A 366 -14.42 0.26 -3.05
CA ARG A 366 -14.82 1.17 -1.98
C ARG A 366 -13.68 2.11 -1.64
N ILE A 367 -13.92 3.40 -1.76
CA ILE A 367 -13.09 4.47 -1.22
C ILE A 367 -13.92 5.20 -0.14
N GLY A 368 -13.30 5.61 0.95
CA GLY A 368 -14.02 6.29 2.02
C GLY A 368 -13.10 6.83 3.11
N ASP A 369 -13.71 7.36 4.16
CA ASP A 369 -13.00 7.78 5.36
C ASP A 369 -12.31 6.60 6.05
N VAL A 370 -11.25 6.92 6.80
CA VAL A 370 -10.56 5.91 7.60
C VAL A 370 -11.45 5.48 8.75
N ARG A 371 -11.82 4.19 8.77
CA ARG A 371 -12.67 3.58 9.79
C ARG A 371 -12.00 2.33 10.36
N PHE A 372 -12.21 2.07 11.65
CA PHE A 372 -11.75 0.87 12.35
C PHE A 372 -12.89 -0.08 12.75
N ASP A 373 -14.13 0.34 12.54
CA ASP A 373 -15.35 -0.44 12.69
C ASP A 373 -15.78 -1.11 11.37
N TRP A 374 -14.83 -1.31 10.47
CA TRP A 374 -15.01 -1.94 9.17
C TRP A 374 -14.96 -3.47 9.28
N ASP A 375 -15.87 -4.15 8.56
CA ASP A 375 -15.85 -5.60 8.35
C ASP A 375 -15.54 -5.90 6.89
N ASP A 376 -14.49 -6.70 6.65
CA ASP A 376 -14.00 -6.97 5.30
C ASP A 376 -14.99 -7.73 4.43
N THR A 377 -15.85 -8.55 5.01
CA THR A 377 -16.79 -9.41 4.27
C THR A 377 -18.17 -8.79 4.06
N ALA A 378 -18.54 -7.80 4.87
CA ALA A 378 -19.88 -7.23 4.84
C ALA A 378 -20.25 -6.64 3.47
N LEU A 379 -19.45 -5.71 2.96
CA LEU A 379 -19.76 -5.02 1.69
C LEU A 379 -19.82 -5.96 0.48
N PRO A 380 -18.80 -6.82 0.22
CA PRO A 380 -18.86 -7.72 -0.93
C PRO A 380 -19.94 -8.81 -0.79
N ASN A 381 -20.24 -9.28 0.42
CA ASN A 381 -21.32 -10.22 0.63
C ASN A 381 -22.71 -9.61 0.37
N LEU A 382 -22.93 -8.35 0.79
CA LEU A 382 -24.17 -7.64 0.47
C LEU A 382 -24.32 -7.45 -1.05
N ALA A 383 -23.26 -7.08 -1.75
CA ALA A 383 -23.29 -6.94 -3.21
C ALA A 383 -23.53 -8.30 -3.91
N ALA A 384 -22.87 -9.37 -3.45
CA ALA A 384 -23.09 -10.72 -3.99
C ALA A 384 -24.53 -11.19 -3.79
N LYS A 385 -25.11 -10.98 -2.60
CA LYS A 385 -26.53 -11.27 -2.31
C LYS A 385 -27.47 -10.49 -3.23
N ALA A 386 -27.20 -9.19 -3.44
CA ALA A 386 -27.98 -8.33 -4.34
C ALA A 386 -27.96 -8.82 -5.80
N LEU A 387 -26.86 -9.46 -6.20
CA LEU A 387 -26.67 -10.03 -7.54
C LEU A 387 -27.15 -11.50 -7.65
N GLY A 388 -27.67 -12.10 -6.57
CA GLY A 388 -28.10 -13.50 -6.53
C GLY A 388 -26.93 -14.50 -6.65
N LEU A 389 -25.71 -14.09 -6.33
CA LEU A 389 -24.52 -14.93 -6.34
C LEU A 389 -24.45 -15.77 -5.05
N LYS A 390 -23.88 -16.98 -5.17
CA LYS A 390 -23.81 -17.97 -4.08
C LYS A 390 -22.42 -18.56 -3.98
#